data_1633053ba0e925565e07a602623aee34
#
_entry.id   1633053ba0e925565e07a602623aee34
#
_cell.length_a   1.000
_cell.length_b   1.000
_cell.length_c   1.000
_cell.angle_alpha   90.00
_cell.angle_beta   90.00
_cell.angle_gamma   90.00
#
_symmetry.space_group_name_H-M   'P 1'
#
loop_
_entity.id
_entity.type
_entity.pdbx_description
1 polymer ?
#
loop_
_entity_poly.entity_id
_entity_poly.type
_entity_poly.pdbx_seq_one_letter_code
_entity_poly.pdbx_strand_id
1 'polypeptide(L)'
;NHAFGSTLGGENCAFARNLWASNSGRNPSIGWNGIFNFVNNVVFNWVHRSSDGGDYTAMFNMINNYYKPGPATPKDSNVGHRILKPEAGRSKLDHKEYGRVYADGNIMEGYPEITKDNWNGGIQIETQPNTDGYTEYMRSYKPFEMPYINIMGAKDAYDYVLKHVGANIPCRDIVDERVIEEVRTGIPYYEKKLPKDAYGDLTGLSPKS
;
A
#
# COMPACT_ATOMS: atom_id res chain seq x y z
N ASN A 1 1.92 15.43 13.34
CA ASN A 1 0.71 15.02 12.62
C ASN A 1 0.83 13.56 12.20
N HIS A 2 -0.03 12.71 12.75
CA HIS A 2 -0.05 11.28 12.49
C HIS A 2 -1.14 10.96 11.44
N ALA A 3 -0.93 11.37 10.20
CA ALA A 3 -1.79 11.02 9.08
C ALA A 3 -1.36 9.67 8.47
N PHE A 4 -1.27 8.64 9.31
CA PHE A 4 -0.93 7.30 8.89
C PHE A 4 -2.19 6.49 8.56
N GLY A 5 -2.10 5.63 7.56
CA GLY A 5 -3.21 4.78 7.14
C GLY A 5 -3.53 3.69 8.16
N SER A 6 -2.82 2.59 8.10
CA SER A 6 -3.13 1.43 8.94
C SER A 6 -1.88 0.62 9.30
N THR A 7 -1.96 -0.10 10.41
CA THR A 7 -1.04 -1.21 10.71
C THR A 7 -1.85 -2.49 10.69
N LEU A 8 -1.47 -3.39 9.82
CA LEU A 8 -2.18 -4.64 9.54
C LEU A 8 -1.27 -5.82 9.83
N GLY A 9 -1.85 -6.93 10.21
CA GLY A 9 -1.12 -8.16 10.46
C GLY A 9 -2.07 -9.28 10.80
N GLY A 10 -1.52 -10.44 11.01
CA GLY A 10 -2.22 -11.64 11.39
C GLY A 10 -1.62 -12.85 10.71
N GLU A 11 -1.89 -14.01 11.28
CA GLU A 11 -1.52 -15.29 10.74
C GLU A 11 -2.47 -15.63 9.57
N ASN A 12 -1.96 -15.77 8.35
CA ASN A 12 -2.75 -16.05 7.14
C ASN A 12 -3.90 -15.06 6.88
N CYS A 13 -3.62 -13.78 7.03
CA CYS A 13 -4.59 -12.73 6.77
C CYS A 13 -4.58 -12.28 5.30
N ALA A 14 -5.73 -11.82 4.83
CA ALA A 14 -5.88 -11.30 3.48
C ALA A 14 -6.59 -9.95 3.49
N PHE A 15 -5.97 -8.98 2.82
CA PHE A 15 -6.53 -7.66 2.59
C PHE A 15 -6.65 -7.46 1.08
N ALA A 16 -7.88 -7.45 0.62
CA ALA A 16 -8.15 -7.38 -0.81
C ALA A 16 -9.18 -6.30 -1.15
N ARG A 17 -8.97 -5.61 -2.26
CA ARG A 17 -9.88 -4.62 -2.83
C ARG A 17 -10.17 -3.43 -1.92
N ASN A 18 -9.15 -2.99 -1.18
CA ASN A 18 -9.21 -1.80 -0.35
C ASN A 18 -8.56 -0.60 -1.06
N LEU A 19 -8.85 0.58 -0.54
CA LEU A 19 -8.24 1.84 -0.96
C LEU A 19 -7.50 2.49 0.22
N TRP A 20 -6.24 2.82 0.00
CA TRP A 20 -5.46 3.74 0.83
C TRP A 20 -5.20 5.01 0.04
N ALA A 21 -5.79 6.12 0.46
CA ALA A 21 -5.69 7.38 -0.26
C ALA A 21 -5.15 8.51 0.61
N SER A 22 -4.15 9.22 0.11
CA SER A 22 -3.61 10.46 0.67
C SER A 22 -3.11 10.35 2.13
N ASN A 23 -2.68 9.16 2.56
CA ASN A 23 -2.04 8.98 3.86
C ASN A 23 -0.55 9.30 3.77
N SER A 24 0.01 9.88 4.81
CA SER A 24 1.44 10.21 4.83
C SER A 24 2.34 8.97 4.79
N GLY A 25 1.89 7.86 5.34
CA GLY A 25 2.57 6.56 5.32
C GLY A 25 1.70 5.47 5.89
N ARG A 26 2.24 4.26 6.02
CA ARG A 26 1.54 3.05 6.47
C ARG A 26 0.34 2.70 5.57
N ASN A 27 0.66 2.42 4.29
CA ASN A 27 -0.34 2.10 3.27
C ASN A 27 -0.24 0.63 2.76
N PRO A 28 -0.30 -0.37 3.65
CA PRO A 28 -0.23 -0.36 5.10
C PRO A 28 1.20 -0.50 5.67
N SER A 29 1.40 -0.32 6.99
CA SER A 29 2.48 -1.00 7.71
C SER A 29 2.04 -2.42 8.04
N ILE A 30 2.96 -3.37 7.92
CA ILE A 30 2.68 -4.80 8.04
C ILE A 30 3.33 -5.30 9.33
N GLY A 31 2.56 -6.00 10.12
CA GLY A 31 3.01 -6.62 11.36
C GLY A 31 3.90 -7.84 11.13
N TRP A 32 4.17 -8.54 12.19
CA TRP A 32 5.00 -9.73 12.21
C TRP A 32 4.17 -10.99 12.06
N ASN A 33 4.84 -12.08 11.77
CA ASN A 33 4.32 -13.45 11.70
C ASN A 33 3.38 -13.75 10.53
N GLY A 34 3.51 -14.95 10.02
CA GLY A 34 2.58 -15.55 9.10
C GLY A 34 2.56 -14.97 7.70
N ILE A 35 1.53 -15.31 6.97
CA ILE A 35 1.38 -14.94 5.56
C ILE A 35 0.44 -13.75 5.45
N PHE A 36 0.97 -12.65 4.92
CA PHE A 36 0.24 -11.43 4.65
C PHE A 36 -0.10 -11.34 3.16
N ASN A 37 -1.38 -11.43 2.85
CA ASN A 37 -1.86 -11.36 1.47
C ASN A 37 -2.43 -9.98 1.19
N PHE A 38 -1.77 -9.23 0.32
CA PHE A 38 -2.16 -7.90 -0.13
C PHE A 38 -2.46 -7.95 -1.63
N VAL A 39 -3.75 -8.05 -1.96
CA VAL A 39 -4.20 -8.44 -3.30
C VAL A 39 -5.24 -7.47 -3.84
N ASN A 40 -5.04 -6.99 -5.06
CA ASN A 40 -6.01 -6.13 -5.75
C ASN A 40 -6.41 -4.86 -4.99
N ASN A 41 -5.49 -4.29 -4.23
CA ASN A 41 -5.71 -3.03 -3.54
C ASN A 41 -5.25 -1.83 -4.38
N VAL A 42 -5.72 -0.65 -4.01
CA VAL A 42 -5.29 0.62 -4.58
C VAL A 42 -4.61 1.47 -3.51
N VAL A 43 -3.44 1.99 -3.84
CA VAL A 43 -2.68 2.92 -2.97
C VAL A 43 -2.45 4.20 -3.75
N PHE A 44 -2.92 5.33 -3.21
CA PHE A 44 -2.84 6.63 -3.87
C PHE A 44 -2.16 7.68 -3.00
N ASN A 45 -1.26 8.47 -3.60
CA ASN A 45 -0.76 9.75 -3.08
C ASN A 45 -0.14 9.68 -1.68
N TRP A 46 0.79 8.74 -1.46
CA TRP A 46 1.54 8.64 -0.20
C TRP A 46 2.66 9.69 -0.12
N VAL A 47 3.06 10.09 1.11
CA VAL A 47 4.10 11.10 1.33
C VAL A 47 5.47 10.47 1.52
N HIS A 48 5.62 9.57 2.49
CA HIS A 48 6.93 8.99 2.80
C HIS A 48 6.95 7.47 2.85
N ARG A 49 5.81 6.81 2.83
CA ARG A 49 5.76 5.34 2.77
C ARG A 49 4.51 4.84 2.06
N SER A 50 4.68 3.94 1.10
CA SER A 50 3.63 3.03 0.66
C SER A 50 3.46 1.92 1.69
N SER A 51 3.82 0.67 1.36
CA SER A 51 3.81 -0.43 2.34
C SER A 51 5.19 -0.63 2.95
N ASP A 52 5.23 -0.98 4.23
CA ASP A 52 6.47 -1.29 4.96
C ASP A 52 6.21 -2.34 6.06
N GLY A 53 7.25 -2.87 6.66
CA GLY A 53 7.17 -3.67 7.86
C GLY A 53 7.50 -5.15 7.68
N GLY A 54 6.92 -5.97 8.54
CA GLY A 54 7.26 -7.36 8.70
C GLY A 54 8.59 -7.57 9.44
N ASP A 55 9.00 -8.80 9.53
CA ASP A 55 10.32 -9.25 9.96
C ASP A 55 10.62 -10.63 9.33
N TYR A 56 11.64 -11.32 9.81
CA TYR A 56 12.05 -12.63 9.28
C TYR A 56 10.96 -13.71 9.37
N THR A 57 9.94 -13.53 10.19
CA THR A 57 8.83 -14.48 10.34
C THR A 57 7.69 -14.22 9.35
N ALA A 58 7.73 -13.09 8.65
CA ALA A 58 6.68 -12.69 7.75
C ALA A 58 6.90 -13.21 6.31
N MET A 59 5.81 -13.56 5.65
CA MET A 59 5.76 -13.89 4.24
C MET A 59 4.72 -12.99 3.57
N PHE A 60 5.08 -12.37 2.46
CA PHE A 60 4.23 -11.38 1.80
C PHE A 60 3.82 -11.88 0.42
N ASN A 61 2.54 -11.84 0.13
CA ASN A 61 2.01 -11.89 -1.23
C ASN A 61 1.51 -10.50 -1.63
N MET A 62 2.27 -9.80 -2.45
CA MET A 62 1.92 -8.49 -3.00
C MET A 62 1.49 -8.68 -4.45
N ILE A 63 0.19 -8.85 -4.70
CA ILE A 63 -0.31 -9.35 -5.99
C ILE A 63 -1.31 -8.39 -6.60
N ASN A 64 -1.04 -7.99 -7.84
CA ASN A 64 -1.97 -7.23 -8.69
C ASN A 64 -2.59 -6.01 -7.99
N ASN A 65 -1.80 -5.30 -7.20
CA ASN A 65 -2.20 -4.03 -6.61
C ASN A 65 -1.91 -2.87 -7.58
N TYR A 66 -2.61 -1.78 -7.42
CA TYR A 66 -2.42 -0.57 -8.20
C TYR A 66 -1.87 0.55 -7.33
N TYR A 67 -0.68 1.02 -7.63
CA TYR A 67 -0.02 2.13 -6.95
C TYR A 67 -0.05 3.36 -7.85
N LYS A 68 -0.69 4.41 -7.39
CA LYS A 68 -0.84 5.69 -8.11
C LYS A 68 -0.14 6.80 -7.33
N PRO A 69 1.11 7.16 -7.68
CA PRO A 69 1.76 8.33 -7.13
C PRO A 69 0.93 9.60 -7.39
N GLY A 70 0.80 10.43 -6.37
CA GLY A 70 0.07 11.69 -6.47
C GLY A 70 0.96 12.90 -6.24
N PRO A 71 0.39 14.11 -6.15
CA PRO A 71 1.15 15.34 -5.93
C PRO A 71 1.97 15.38 -4.64
N ALA A 72 1.53 14.67 -3.59
CA ALA A 72 2.28 14.59 -2.34
C ALA A 72 3.37 13.51 -2.35
N THR A 73 3.34 12.61 -3.33
CA THR A 73 4.31 11.53 -3.45
C THR A 73 5.64 12.09 -3.98
N PRO A 74 6.78 11.85 -3.28
CA PRO A 74 8.08 12.37 -3.70
C PRO A 74 8.52 11.76 -5.03
N LYS A 75 8.67 12.58 -6.06
CA LYS A 75 9.04 12.13 -7.41
C LYS A 75 10.55 11.84 -7.56
N ASP A 76 11.38 12.53 -6.78
CA ASP A 76 12.83 12.51 -6.90
C ASP A 76 13.50 11.56 -5.88
N SER A 77 12.77 10.60 -5.37
CA SER A 77 13.27 9.63 -4.41
C SER A 77 12.70 8.24 -4.65
N ASN A 78 13.39 7.23 -4.13
CA ASN A 78 12.93 5.84 -4.18
C ASN A 78 11.54 5.63 -3.56
N VAL A 79 11.12 6.50 -2.66
CA VAL A 79 9.77 6.47 -2.07
C VAL A 79 8.69 6.64 -3.11
N GLY A 80 8.95 7.40 -4.17
CA GLY A 80 7.98 7.72 -5.22
C GLY A 80 7.49 6.53 -6.01
N HIS A 81 8.27 5.46 -6.05
CA HIS A 81 7.96 4.25 -6.79
C HIS A 81 8.05 2.97 -5.94
N ARG A 82 7.94 3.11 -4.64
CA ARG A 82 8.01 2.00 -3.69
C ARG A 82 6.69 1.22 -3.66
N ILE A 83 6.77 -0.10 -3.84
CA ILE A 83 5.68 -1.03 -3.56
C ILE A 83 5.74 -1.45 -2.10
N LEU A 84 6.89 -2.00 -1.67
CA LEU A 84 7.10 -2.49 -0.32
C LEU A 84 8.53 -2.21 0.13
N LYS A 85 8.67 -1.80 1.39
CA LYS A 85 9.92 -1.80 2.11
C LYS A 85 9.87 -2.87 3.21
N PRO A 86 10.40 -4.07 2.96
CA PRO A 86 10.54 -5.06 4.01
C PRO A 86 11.48 -4.56 5.10
N GLU A 87 11.16 -4.88 6.35
CA GLU A 87 11.97 -4.52 7.51
C GLU A 87 12.49 -5.77 8.20
N ALA A 88 13.67 -5.68 8.79
CA ALA A 88 14.27 -6.74 9.59
C ALA A 88 13.84 -6.67 11.07
N GLY A 89 12.79 -5.94 11.37
CA GLY A 89 12.43 -5.65 12.75
C GLY A 89 13.42 -4.67 13.38
N ARG A 90 13.68 -4.84 14.67
CA ARG A 90 14.66 -4.01 15.40
C ARG A 90 16.02 -4.67 15.51
N SER A 91 16.20 -5.83 14.95
CA SER A 91 17.46 -6.56 15.01
C SER A 91 18.46 -6.07 13.98
N LYS A 92 19.72 -6.33 14.25
CA LYS A 92 20.82 -5.86 13.45
C LYS A 92 21.23 -6.97 12.46
N LEU A 93 20.62 -6.98 11.28
CA LEU A 93 21.39 -7.19 10.05
C LEU A 93 22.05 -8.54 9.82
N ASP A 94 21.35 -9.60 10.04
CA ASP A 94 21.48 -10.77 9.17
C ASP A 94 20.34 -10.72 8.14
N HIS A 95 20.65 -10.86 6.83
CA HIS A 95 19.62 -10.87 5.79
C HIS A 95 18.55 -11.95 6.01
N LYS A 96 18.84 -12.99 6.78
CA LYS A 96 17.90 -14.03 7.20
C LYS A 96 16.81 -13.53 8.15
N GLU A 97 16.97 -12.35 8.68
CA GLU A 97 15.98 -11.73 9.55
C GLU A 97 14.90 -10.97 8.80
N TYR A 98 15.04 -10.79 7.49
CA TYR A 98 13.98 -10.25 6.63
C TYR A 98 12.96 -11.33 6.27
N GLY A 99 11.70 -10.91 6.12
CA GLY A 99 10.64 -11.76 5.60
C GLY A 99 10.85 -12.10 4.12
N ARG A 100 10.07 -13.07 3.64
CA ARG A 100 10.07 -13.50 2.25
C ARG A 100 8.95 -12.81 1.48
N VAL A 101 9.21 -12.38 0.26
CA VAL A 101 8.28 -11.59 -0.56
C VAL A 101 8.04 -12.26 -1.90
N TYR A 102 6.79 -12.51 -2.22
CA TYR A 102 6.31 -12.69 -3.58
C TYR A 102 5.62 -11.40 -4.03
N ALA A 103 6.12 -10.80 -5.09
CA ALA A 103 5.54 -9.58 -5.66
C ALA A 103 5.44 -9.73 -7.17
N ASP A 104 4.21 -9.67 -7.67
CA ASP A 104 3.96 -9.87 -9.10
C ASP A 104 2.67 -9.17 -9.55
N GLY A 105 2.66 -8.71 -10.80
CA GLY A 105 1.50 -8.08 -11.43
C GLY A 105 1.06 -6.74 -10.84
N ASN A 106 1.83 -6.16 -9.92
CA ASN A 106 1.51 -4.85 -9.39
C ASN A 106 1.83 -3.76 -10.43
N ILE A 107 0.91 -2.82 -10.59
CA ILE A 107 1.12 -1.63 -11.42
C ILE A 107 1.63 -0.49 -10.56
N MET A 108 2.74 0.11 -10.99
CA MET A 108 3.24 1.39 -10.48
C MET A 108 3.05 2.44 -11.56
N GLU A 109 1.99 3.26 -11.43
CA GLU A 109 1.65 4.27 -12.43
C GLU A 109 2.80 5.25 -12.64
N GLY A 110 3.16 5.47 -13.91
CA GLY A 110 4.29 6.32 -14.27
C GLY A 110 5.66 5.62 -14.29
N TYR A 111 5.74 4.34 -13.87
CA TYR A 111 7.00 3.58 -13.81
C TYR A 111 6.84 2.21 -14.50
N PRO A 112 6.93 2.18 -15.85
CA PRO A 112 6.67 0.97 -16.62
C PRO A 112 7.66 -0.17 -16.33
N GLU A 113 8.92 0.13 -16.00
CA GLU A 113 9.91 -0.90 -15.69
C GLU A 113 9.61 -1.61 -14.37
N ILE A 114 9.08 -0.89 -13.38
CA ILE A 114 8.63 -1.48 -12.10
C ILE A 114 7.34 -2.27 -12.30
N THR A 115 6.45 -1.80 -13.15
CA THR A 115 5.23 -2.52 -13.53
C THR A 115 5.55 -3.83 -14.23
N LYS A 116 6.57 -3.84 -15.08
CA LYS A 116 7.03 -5.03 -15.80
C LYS A 116 7.71 -6.05 -14.89
N ASP A 117 8.51 -5.58 -13.94
CA ASP A 117 9.15 -6.38 -12.90
C ASP A 117 9.14 -5.61 -11.58
N ASN A 118 8.28 -6.02 -10.66
CA ASN A 118 8.11 -5.35 -9.37
C ASN A 118 9.38 -5.36 -8.51
N TRP A 119 10.32 -6.26 -8.79
CA TRP A 119 11.62 -6.31 -8.13
C TRP A 119 12.63 -5.32 -8.69
N ASN A 120 12.36 -4.74 -9.86
CA ASN A 120 13.20 -3.70 -10.47
C ASN A 120 12.96 -2.33 -9.81
N GLY A 121 13.19 -2.23 -8.50
CA GLY A 121 13.07 -1.00 -7.72
C GLY A 121 11.74 -0.78 -6.98
N GLY A 122 10.76 -1.67 -7.12
CA GLY A 122 9.50 -1.59 -6.36
C GLY A 122 9.62 -2.19 -4.96
N ILE A 123 10.36 -3.28 -4.81
CA ILE A 123 10.71 -3.87 -3.51
C ILE A 123 12.04 -3.27 -3.08
N GLN A 124 12.03 -2.51 -1.99
CA GLN A 124 13.18 -1.71 -1.58
C GLN A 124 13.63 -2.07 -0.17
N ILE A 125 14.81 -2.63 -0.07
CA ILE A 125 15.48 -2.85 1.22
C ILE A 125 16.14 -1.55 1.63
N GLU A 126 15.99 -1.13 2.88
CA GLU A 126 16.71 0.04 3.34
C GLU A 126 18.21 -0.25 3.39
N THR A 127 18.88 0.55 2.65
CA THR A 127 20.30 0.62 2.42
C THR A 127 21.20 0.22 3.58
N GLN A 128 21.67 -0.99 3.51
CA GLN A 128 23.00 -1.31 4.01
C GLN A 128 23.93 -1.41 2.80
N PRO A 129 25.18 -0.98 2.88
CA PRO A 129 26.14 -1.34 1.88
C PRO A 129 26.20 -2.87 1.80
N ASN A 130 26.06 -3.44 0.61
CA ASN A 130 25.99 -4.87 0.31
C ASN A 130 24.63 -5.55 0.53
N THR A 131 23.62 -5.07 -0.16
CA THR A 131 22.29 -5.70 -0.16
C THR A 131 22.12 -6.83 -1.18
N ASP A 132 23.13 -7.16 -1.96
CA ASP A 132 23.00 -8.10 -3.09
C ASP A 132 22.49 -9.47 -2.69
N GLY A 133 22.94 -10.02 -1.56
CA GLY A 133 22.45 -11.29 -1.02
C GLY A 133 21.04 -11.23 -0.41
N TYR A 134 20.57 -10.06 -0.01
CA TYR A 134 19.26 -9.92 0.62
C TYR A 134 18.11 -10.08 -0.36
N THR A 135 18.24 -9.51 -1.55
CA THR A 135 17.21 -9.59 -2.58
C THR A 135 16.94 -11.03 -2.98
N GLU A 136 17.99 -11.81 -3.20
CA GLU A 136 17.86 -13.22 -3.55
C GLU A 136 17.23 -14.05 -2.41
N TYR A 137 17.63 -13.81 -1.18
CA TYR A 137 17.04 -14.46 -0.03
C TYR A 137 15.55 -14.14 0.15
N MET A 138 15.20 -12.88 -0.02
CA MET A 138 13.83 -12.40 0.22
C MET A 138 12.86 -12.76 -0.90
N ARG A 139 13.34 -12.80 -2.13
CA ARG A 139 12.51 -13.04 -3.30
C ARG A 139 11.95 -14.46 -3.32
N SER A 140 10.64 -14.56 -3.36
CA SER A 140 9.94 -15.78 -3.71
C SER A 140 9.48 -15.71 -5.16
N TYR A 141 9.69 -16.78 -5.91
CA TYR A 141 9.25 -16.90 -7.31
C TYR A 141 7.87 -17.54 -7.44
N LYS A 142 7.28 -17.92 -6.32
CA LYS A 142 5.92 -18.47 -6.25
C LYS A 142 5.19 -17.82 -5.07
N PRO A 143 3.87 -17.62 -5.19
CA PRO A 143 3.08 -17.12 -4.08
C PRO A 143 3.13 -18.12 -2.91
N PHE A 144 3.08 -17.58 -1.72
CA PHE A 144 2.84 -18.36 -0.51
C PHE A 144 1.39 -18.81 -0.48
N GLU A 145 1.10 -19.83 0.32
CA GLU A 145 -0.27 -20.29 0.50
C GLU A 145 -1.19 -19.14 0.92
N MET A 146 -2.34 -19.05 0.29
CA MET A 146 -3.31 -18.00 0.58
C MET A 146 -4.73 -18.54 0.54
N PRO A 147 -5.67 -17.93 1.27
CA PRO A 147 -7.08 -18.25 1.12
C PRO A 147 -7.53 -17.98 -0.32
N TYR A 148 -8.60 -18.66 -0.74
CA TYR A 148 -9.15 -18.42 -2.07
C TYR A 148 -9.59 -16.95 -2.21
N ILE A 149 -8.97 -16.26 -3.15
CA ILE A 149 -9.29 -14.90 -3.56
C ILE A 149 -9.47 -14.93 -5.08
N ASN A 150 -10.59 -14.43 -5.56
CA ASN A 150 -10.74 -14.20 -7.00
C ASN A 150 -9.85 -13.02 -7.41
N ILE A 151 -8.66 -13.33 -7.91
CA ILE A 151 -7.64 -12.35 -8.28
C ILE A 151 -7.94 -11.83 -9.68
N MET A 152 -8.04 -10.52 -9.81
CA MET A 152 -8.18 -9.83 -11.10
C MET A 152 -6.89 -9.11 -11.46
N GLY A 153 -6.73 -8.69 -12.70
CA GLY A 153 -5.61 -7.85 -13.12
C GLY A 153 -5.59 -6.53 -12.34
N ALA A 154 -4.41 -5.95 -12.13
CA ALA A 154 -4.28 -4.74 -11.31
C ALA A 154 -5.09 -3.55 -11.88
N LYS A 155 -5.21 -3.44 -13.20
CA LYS A 155 -6.03 -2.41 -13.84
C LYS A 155 -7.52 -2.62 -13.56
N ASP A 156 -8.00 -3.85 -13.68
CA ASP A 156 -9.40 -4.20 -13.38
C ASP A 156 -9.69 -4.02 -11.90
N ALA A 157 -8.71 -4.32 -11.04
CA ALA A 157 -8.79 -4.09 -9.60
C ALA A 157 -8.94 -2.59 -9.28
N TYR A 158 -8.19 -1.73 -9.96
CA TYR A 158 -8.33 -0.27 -9.81
C TYR A 158 -9.76 0.18 -10.10
N ASP A 159 -10.28 -0.22 -11.25
CA ASP A 159 -11.64 0.16 -11.67
C ASP A 159 -12.71 -0.42 -10.71
N TYR A 160 -12.52 -1.67 -10.28
CA TYR A 160 -13.40 -2.33 -9.33
C TYR A 160 -13.40 -1.63 -7.96
N VAL A 161 -12.22 -1.32 -7.42
CA VAL A 161 -12.07 -0.67 -6.12
C VAL A 161 -12.74 0.70 -6.14
N LEU A 162 -12.48 1.53 -7.13
CA LEU A 162 -13.09 2.86 -7.21
C LEU A 162 -14.62 2.79 -7.31
N LYS A 163 -15.14 1.73 -7.92
CA LYS A 163 -16.59 1.52 -8.03
C LYS A 163 -17.23 1.05 -6.73
N HIS A 164 -16.54 0.23 -5.94
CA HIS A 164 -17.16 -0.55 -4.86
C HIS A 164 -16.66 -0.23 -3.46
N VAL A 165 -15.54 0.49 -3.29
CA VAL A 165 -14.95 0.80 -1.98
C VAL A 165 -15.77 1.86 -1.24
N GLY A 166 -15.64 1.89 0.08
CA GLY A 166 -16.33 2.83 0.96
C GLY A 166 -17.73 2.37 1.37
N ALA A 167 -18.43 3.21 2.11
CA ALA A 167 -19.78 2.94 2.59
C ALA A 167 -20.80 3.23 1.47
N ASN A 168 -20.99 2.26 0.58
CA ASN A 168 -21.78 2.44 -0.65
C ASN A 168 -23.25 1.94 -0.54
N ILE A 169 -23.71 1.57 0.65
CA ILE A 169 -25.08 1.11 0.88
C ILE A 169 -25.73 1.95 1.99
N PRO A 170 -26.80 2.68 1.73
CA PRO A 170 -27.55 2.77 0.46
C PRO A 170 -26.85 3.61 -0.63
N CYS A 171 -25.97 4.54 -0.24
CA CYS A 171 -25.14 5.33 -1.14
C CYS A 171 -23.93 5.86 -0.38
N ARG A 172 -22.89 6.20 -1.12
CA ARG A 172 -21.71 6.87 -0.54
C ARG A 172 -22.09 8.26 -0.04
N ASP A 173 -21.38 8.69 0.99
CA ASP A 173 -21.44 10.08 1.43
C ASP A 173 -20.52 10.98 0.60
N ILE A 174 -20.61 12.28 0.85
CA ILE A 174 -19.84 13.29 0.11
C ILE A 174 -18.32 13.15 0.32
N VAL A 175 -17.88 12.56 1.45
CA VAL A 175 -16.46 12.36 1.75
C VAL A 175 -15.92 11.21 0.91
N ASP A 176 -16.61 10.09 0.86
CA ASP A 176 -16.25 8.93 0.05
C ASP A 176 -16.23 9.29 -1.44
N GLU A 177 -17.25 10.00 -1.92
CA GLU A 177 -17.30 10.45 -3.32
C GLU A 177 -16.12 11.36 -3.67
N ARG A 178 -15.78 12.30 -2.79
CA ARG A 178 -14.62 13.17 -2.95
C ARG A 178 -13.32 12.38 -3.03
N VAL A 179 -13.09 11.45 -2.10
CA VAL A 179 -11.86 10.65 -2.09
C VAL A 179 -11.72 9.81 -3.37
N ILE A 180 -12.81 9.24 -3.85
CA ILE A 180 -12.79 8.47 -5.10
C ILE A 180 -12.47 9.36 -6.29
N GLU A 181 -13.04 10.54 -6.35
CA GLU A 181 -12.76 11.50 -7.43
C GLU A 181 -11.30 11.99 -7.38
N GLU A 182 -10.75 12.22 -6.19
CA GLU A 182 -9.32 12.52 -6.01
C GLU A 182 -8.42 11.42 -6.59
N VAL A 183 -8.76 10.16 -6.30
CA VAL A 183 -8.01 9.00 -6.84
C VAL A 183 -8.17 8.93 -8.35
N ARG A 184 -9.37 9.11 -8.88
CA ARG A 184 -9.67 9.04 -10.31
C ARG A 184 -8.92 10.11 -11.09
N THR A 185 -8.99 11.35 -10.65
CA THR A 185 -8.35 12.50 -11.32
C THR A 185 -6.85 12.60 -11.03
N GLY A 186 -6.38 12.03 -9.94
CA GLY A 186 -5.02 12.22 -9.43
C GLY A 186 -4.82 13.58 -8.76
N ILE A 187 -5.89 14.31 -8.47
CA ILE A 187 -5.87 15.65 -7.89
C ILE A 187 -6.47 15.58 -6.49
N PRO A 188 -5.66 15.45 -5.42
CA PRO A 188 -6.17 15.47 -4.06
C PRO A 188 -6.65 16.87 -3.69
N TYR A 189 -7.69 16.93 -2.89
CA TYR A 189 -8.21 18.20 -2.36
C TYR A 189 -7.15 18.94 -1.52
N TYR A 190 -6.28 18.17 -0.84
CA TYR A 190 -5.17 18.70 -0.07
C TYR A 190 -3.84 18.15 -0.60
N GLU A 191 -2.96 19.03 -1.08
CA GLU A 191 -1.70 18.60 -1.70
C GLU A 191 -0.64 18.11 -0.70
N LYS A 192 -0.48 18.75 0.47
CA LYS A 192 0.65 18.46 1.38
C LYS A 192 0.31 18.44 2.87
N LYS A 193 -0.66 19.17 3.31
CA LYS A 193 -1.12 19.23 4.71
C LYS A 193 -2.62 19.40 4.72
N LEU A 194 -3.29 18.63 5.55
CA LEU A 194 -4.66 18.93 5.91
C LEU A 194 -4.66 20.29 6.62
N PRO A 195 -5.38 21.33 6.17
CA PRO A 195 -5.59 22.52 6.95
C PRO A 195 -6.25 22.12 8.28
N LYS A 196 -6.15 23.01 9.29
CA LYS A 196 -6.71 22.70 10.62
C LYS A 196 -8.23 22.47 10.59
N ASP A 197 -8.88 22.98 9.58
CA ASP A 197 -10.31 22.94 9.30
C ASP A 197 -10.70 21.96 8.19
N ALA A 198 -9.80 21.06 7.80
CA ALA A 198 -10.01 20.11 6.70
C ALA A 198 -11.21 19.19 6.86
N TYR A 199 -11.64 18.97 8.06
CA TYR A 199 -12.83 18.16 8.34
C TYR A 199 -14.14 18.95 8.26
N GLY A 200 -14.07 20.24 7.91
CA GLY A 200 -15.22 21.13 7.89
C GLY A 200 -15.81 21.31 9.28
N ASP A 201 -16.93 21.99 9.34
CA ASP A 201 -17.72 22.10 10.55
C ASP A 201 -18.51 20.80 10.79
N LEU A 202 -17.95 19.91 11.59
CA LEU A 202 -18.61 18.67 11.99
C LEU A 202 -19.70 18.88 13.04
N THR A 203 -19.96 20.12 13.45
CA THR A 203 -20.98 20.42 14.48
C THR A 203 -22.41 20.10 14.00
N GLY A 204 -22.63 20.01 12.68
CA GLY A 204 -23.89 19.54 12.10
C GLY A 204 -24.12 18.03 12.12
N LEU A 205 -23.09 17.24 12.51
CA LEU A 205 -23.15 15.77 12.55
C LEU A 205 -23.40 15.20 13.95
N SER A 206 -23.84 16.02 14.89
CA SER A 206 -24.31 15.47 16.18
C SER A 206 -25.42 14.46 15.96
N PRO A 207 -25.34 13.25 16.56
CA PRO A 207 -26.42 12.30 16.46
C PRO A 207 -27.71 12.99 16.93
N LYS A 208 -28.72 13.05 16.09
CA LYS A 208 -30.03 13.42 16.55
C LYS A 208 -30.48 12.38 17.55
N SER A 209 -30.56 12.77 18.80
CA SER A 209 -31.14 11.97 19.91
C SER A 209 -32.55 11.50 19.58
#